data_1c17ed4bfa541b60a55e2bd6c6a04c03
#
_entry.id   1c17ed4bfa541b60a55e2bd6c6a04c03
#
_cell.length_a   1.000
_cell.length_b   1.000
_cell.length_c   1.000
_cell.angle_alpha   90.00
_cell.angle_beta   90.00
_cell.angle_gamma   90.00
#
_symmetry.space_group_name_H-M   'P 1'
#
loop_
_entity.id
_entity.type
_entity.pdbx_description
1 polymer ?
#
loop_
_entity_poly.entity_id
_entity_poly.type
_entity_poly.pdbx_seq_one_letter_code
_entity_poly.pdbx_strand_id
1 'polypeptide(L)'
;MPKYIIERIIPASGALTSRSLQKIARISNDAVQQAGAGIQWVESFVTADKWYCIYIAIDENIIREHAAIGGFPVNAIHEVMAYVDPVSAEGDIKHP
;
A
#
# COMPACT_ATOMS: atom_id res chain seq x y z
N MET A 1 -3.74 10.73 10.25
CA MET A 1 -2.97 10.64 8.97
C MET A 1 -3.87 10.07 7.88
N PRO A 2 -3.80 10.59 6.66
CA PRO A 2 -4.55 10.02 5.53
C PRO A 2 -4.22 8.57 5.25
N LYS A 3 -5.16 7.87 4.61
CA LYS A 3 -4.96 6.52 4.09
C LYS A 3 -4.90 6.58 2.57
N TYR A 4 -4.00 5.78 1.99
CA TYR A 4 -3.75 5.75 0.55
C TYR A 4 -3.79 4.34 0.00
N ILE A 5 -4.21 4.22 -1.26
CA ILE A 5 -4.06 3.01 -2.06
C ILE A 5 -3.03 3.30 -3.15
N ILE A 6 -1.99 2.48 -3.21
CA ILE A 6 -0.92 2.61 -4.20
C ILE A 6 -1.04 1.49 -5.20
N GLU A 7 -1.14 1.84 -6.49
CA GLU A 7 -1.06 0.87 -7.57
C GLU A 7 0.38 0.71 -8.02
N ARG A 8 0.82 -0.54 -8.12
CA ARG A 8 2.15 -0.90 -8.62
C ARG A 8 1.98 -1.91 -9.75
N ILE A 9 2.47 -1.59 -10.94
CA ILE A 9 2.50 -2.53 -12.06
C ILE A 9 3.72 -3.42 -11.89
N ILE A 10 3.48 -4.70 -11.63
CA ILE A 10 4.52 -5.71 -11.44
C ILE A 10 4.14 -6.90 -12.31
N PRO A 11 4.61 -6.97 -13.56
CA PRO A 11 4.25 -8.04 -14.49
C PRO A 11 4.48 -9.41 -13.88
N ALA A 12 3.51 -10.31 -14.07
CA ALA A 12 3.52 -11.68 -13.56
C ALA A 12 3.59 -11.80 -12.03
N SER A 13 3.18 -10.77 -11.29
CA SER A 13 3.23 -10.80 -9.81
C SER A 13 2.39 -11.92 -9.20
N GLY A 14 1.31 -12.33 -9.86
CA GLY A 14 0.48 -13.44 -9.41
C GLY A 14 1.16 -14.80 -9.44
N ALA A 15 2.29 -14.93 -10.16
CA ALA A 15 3.10 -16.14 -10.23
C ALA A 15 4.25 -16.17 -9.21
N LEU A 16 4.42 -15.13 -8.40
CA LEU A 16 5.46 -15.10 -7.36
C LEU A 16 5.18 -16.17 -6.30
N THR A 17 6.26 -16.84 -5.86
CA THR A 17 6.15 -17.85 -4.80
C THR A 17 5.93 -17.21 -3.44
N SER A 18 5.42 -17.97 -2.48
CA SER A 18 5.29 -17.52 -1.09
C SER A 18 6.62 -17.05 -0.51
N ARG A 19 7.72 -17.72 -0.85
CA ARG A 19 9.07 -17.33 -0.41
C ARG A 19 9.46 -15.96 -0.97
N SER A 20 9.20 -15.71 -2.26
CA SER A 20 9.47 -14.43 -2.89
C SER A 20 8.62 -13.32 -2.27
N LEU A 21 7.34 -13.58 -2.00
CA LEU A 21 6.45 -12.64 -1.34
C LEU A 21 6.92 -12.29 0.07
N GLN A 22 7.39 -13.29 0.83
CA GLN A 22 7.96 -13.06 2.17
C GLN A 22 9.18 -12.16 2.11
N LYS A 23 10.06 -12.38 1.12
CA LYS A 23 11.26 -11.55 0.93
C LYS A 23 10.88 -10.10 0.63
N ILE A 24 9.91 -9.90 -0.25
CA ILE A 24 9.41 -8.56 -0.59
C ILE A 24 8.81 -7.89 0.65
N ALA A 25 8.06 -8.63 1.46
CA ALA A 25 7.50 -8.10 2.71
C ALA A 25 8.59 -7.63 3.68
N ARG A 26 9.69 -8.37 3.82
CA ARG A 26 10.82 -7.94 4.66
C ARG A 26 11.46 -6.67 4.14
N ILE A 27 11.65 -6.57 2.83
CA ILE A 27 12.20 -5.36 2.20
C ILE A 27 11.27 -4.17 2.47
N SER A 28 9.96 -4.36 2.35
CA SER A 28 8.97 -3.32 2.62
C SER A 28 9.01 -2.87 4.08
N ASN A 29 9.08 -3.79 5.02
CA ASN A 29 9.20 -3.47 6.45
C ASN A 29 10.46 -2.66 6.76
N ASP A 30 11.60 -3.06 6.20
CA ASP A 30 12.86 -2.34 6.38
C ASP A 30 12.77 -0.93 5.80
N ALA A 31 12.15 -0.78 4.62
CA ALA A 31 11.96 0.51 3.98
C ALA A 31 11.03 1.43 4.80
N VAL A 32 9.98 0.88 5.42
CA VAL A 32 9.10 1.63 6.32
C VAL A 32 9.89 2.16 7.51
N GLN A 33 10.73 1.34 8.12
CA GLN A 33 11.57 1.77 9.24
C GLN A 33 12.53 2.89 8.85
N GLN A 34 13.14 2.78 7.66
CA GLN A 34 14.05 3.80 7.15
C GLN A 34 13.34 5.11 6.80
N ALA A 35 12.11 5.03 6.28
CA ALA A 35 11.32 6.22 5.95
C ALA A 35 10.84 6.98 7.20
N GLY A 36 10.77 6.32 8.35
CA GLY A 36 10.47 6.96 9.64
C GLY A 36 9.03 6.83 10.08
N ALA A 37 8.62 7.68 11.04
CA ALA A 37 7.36 7.55 11.75
C ALA A 37 6.12 8.02 10.95
N GLY A 38 6.31 8.66 9.81
CA GLY A 38 5.23 9.25 9.02
C GLY A 38 4.51 8.29 8.09
N ILE A 39 4.81 7.00 8.13
CA ILE A 39 4.22 6.00 7.26
C ILE A 39 4.00 4.68 7.99
N GLN A 40 2.87 4.05 7.71
CA GLN A 40 2.52 2.73 8.21
C GLN A 40 2.00 1.90 7.03
N TRP A 41 2.60 0.73 6.81
CA TRP A 41 2.09 -0.23 5.84
C TRP A 41 1.00 -1.07 6.49
N VAL A 42 -0.19 -1.09 5.89
CA VAL A 42 -1.34 -1.83 6.43
C VAL A 42 -1.40 -3.24 5.83
N GLU A 43 -1.53 -3.32 4.52
CA GLU A 43 -1.49 -4.59 3.78
C GLU A 43 -1.36 -4.33 2.28
N SER A 44 -1.11 -5.39 1.53
CA SER A 44 -1.07 -5.34 0.08
C SER A 44 -1.85 -6.50 -0.51
N PHE A 45 -2.49 -6.24 -1.64
CA PHE A 45 -3.18 -7.24 -2.44
C PHE A 45 -2.37 -7.52 -3.70
N VAL A 46 -2.06 -8.79 -3.94
CA VAL A 46 -1.30 -9.22 -5.10
C VAL A 46 -2.28 -9.78 -6.14
N THR A 47 -2.31 -9.16 -7.31
CA THR A 47 -3.10 -9.64 -8.44
C THR A 47 -2.17 -10.22 -9.53
N ALA A 48 -2.72 -10.64 -10.65
CA ALA A 48 -1.93 -11.26 -11.71
C ALA A 48 -0.73 -10.40 -12.16
N ASP A 49 -0.95 -9.08 -12.34
CA ASP A 49 0.06 -8.17 -12.90
C ASP A 49 0.22 -6.87 -12.13
N LYS A 50 -0.46 -6.73 -10.99
CA LYS A 50 -0.43 -5.51 -10.18
C LYS A 50 -0.47 -5.84 -8.71
N TRP A 51 0.04 -4.89 -7.91
CA TRP A 51 -0.15 -4.86 -6.47
C TRP A 51 -0.95 -3.62 -6.11
N TYR A 52 -1.83 -3.75 -5.13
CA TYR A 52 -2.56 -2.65 -4.50
C TYR A 52 -2.15 -2.61 -3.03
N CYS A 53 -1.39 -1.58 -2.66
CA CYS A 53 -0.82 -1.48 -1.33
C CYS A 53 -1.53 -0.39 -0.53
N ILE A 54 -1.90 -0.70 0.70
CA ILE A 54 -2.60 0.20 1.60
C ILE A 54 -1.60 0.75 2.61
N TYR A 55 -1.51 2.09 2.69
CA TYR A 55 -0.68 2.79 3.66
C TYR A 55 -1.46 3.87 4.39
N ILE A 56 -1.08 4.11 5.65
CA ILE A 56 -1.42 5.32 6.39
C ILE A 56 -0.15 6.16 6.40
N ALA A 57 -0.23 7.40 5.91
CA ALA A 57 0.95 8.24 5.74
C ALA A 57 0.61 9.72 5.90
N ILE A 58 1.59 10.53 6.28
CA ILE A 58 1.40 11.97 6.45
C ILE A 58 1.09 12.67 5.12
N ASP A 59 1.70 12.19 4.02
CA ASP A 59 1.50 12.73 2.66
C ASP A 59 1.99 11.73 1.61
N GLU A 60 1.84 12.10 0.34
CA GLU A 60 2.30 11.25 -0.78
C GLU A 60 3.82 11.21 -0.88
N ASN A 61 4.52 12.24 -0.42
CA ASN A 61 5.98 12.31 -0.55
C ASN A 61 6.67 11.18 0.22
N ILE A 62 6.22 10.89 1.44
CA ILE A 62 6.80 9.80 2.23
C ILE A 62 6.51 8.43 1.61
N ILE A 63 5.38 8.29 0.92
CA ILE A 63 5.07 7.06 0.17
C ILE A 63 6.06 6.86 -0.97
N ARG A 64 6.37 7.93 -1.72
CA ARG A 64 7.35 7.88 -2.80
C ARG A 64 8.76 7.62 -2.28
N GLU A 65 9.10 8.21 -1.14
CA GLU A 65 10.37 7.97 -0.46
C GLU A 65 10.51 6.51 -0.03
N HIS A 66 9.48 5.93 0.60
CA HIS A 66 9.45 4.52 0.95
C HIS A 66 9.64 3.63 -0.28
N ALA A 67 8.94 3.94 -1.37
CA ALA A 67 9.04 3.20 -2.62
C ALA A 67 10.45 3.25 -3.20
N ALA A 68 11.10 4.42 -3.15
CA ALA A 68 12.47 4.58 -3.63
C ALA A 68 13.46 3.76 -2.79
N ILE A 69 13.32 3.77 -1.47
CA ILE A 69 14.17 3.00 -0.56
C ILE A 69 14.02 1.50 -0.84
N GLY A 70 12.80 1.01 -1.01
CA GLY A 70 12.53 -0.41 -1.25
C GLY A 70 12.73 -0.86 -2.69
N GLY A 71 12.87 0.07 -3.62
CA GLY A 71 12.94 -0.24 -5.05
C GLY A 71 11.61 -0.65 -5.67
N PHE A 72 10.50 -0.13 -5.13
CA PHE A 72 9.16 -0.46 -5.61
C PHE A 72 8.66 0.56 -6.64
N PRO A 73 7.95 0.13 -7.70
CA PRO A 73 7.30 1.07 -8.62
C PRO A 73 6.12 1.77 -7.96
N VAL A 74 5.83 2.99 -8.39
CA VAL A 74 4.61 3.72 -8.02
C VAL A 74 3.96 4.18 -9.31
N ASN A 75 2.84 3.56 -9.67
CA ASN A 75 2.13 3.88 -10.88
C ASN A 75 0.95 4.82 -10.63
N ALA A 76 0.31 4.72 -9.46
CA ALA A 76 -0.72 5.65 -9.03
C ALA A 76 -0.81 5.66 -7.51
N ILE A 77 -1.17 6.81 -6.95
CA ILE A 77 -1.44 7.00 -5.52
C ILE A 77 -2.83 7.61 -5.42
N HIS A 78 -3.71 6.98 -4.65
CA HIS A 78 -5.08 7.45 -4.42
C HIS A 78 -5.33 7.65 -2.94
N GLU A 79 -5.75 8.84 -2.55
CA GLU A 79 -6.18 9.06 -1.18
C GLU A 79 -7.56 8.47 -0.96
N VAL A 80 -7.74 7.70 0.12
CA VAL A 80 -9.03 7.11 0.48
C VAL A 80 -9.86 8.17 1.18
N MET A 81 -11.03 8.48 0.63
CA MET A 81 -11.90 9.53 1.16
C MET A 81 -13.02 8.99 2.06
N ALA A 82 -13.48 7.76 1.80
CA ALA A 82 -14.56 7.14 2.57
C ALA A 82 -14.52 5.62 2.42
N TYR A 83 -15.13 4.93 3.38
CA TYR A 83 -15.34 3.48 3.34
C TYR A 83 -16.82 3.19 3.12
N VAL A 84 -17.13 2.34 2.14
CA VAL A 84 -18.50 1.93 1.85
C VAL A 84 -18.55 0.41 1.78
N ASP A 85 -19.44 -0.19 2.55
CA ASP A 85 -19.70 -1.63 2.55
C ASP A 85 -21.20 -1.88 2.75
N PRO A 86 -21.68 -3.14 2.79
CA PRO A 86 -23.11 -3.39 2.95
C PRO A 86 -23.74 -2.76 4.18
N VAL A 87 -23.01 -2.65 5.27
CA VAL A 87 -23.50 -2.03 6.52
C VAL A 87 -23.70 -0.53 6.36
N SER A 88 -22.99 0.11 5.43
CA SER A 88 -23.13 1.54 5.16
C SER A 88 -24.56 1.92 4.71
N ALA A 89 -25.32 0.96 4.19
CA ALA A 89 -26.73 1.19 3.81
C ALA A 89 -27.62 1.45 5.02
N GLU A 90 -27.19 1.10 6.22
CA GLU A 90 -27.96 1.15 7.46
C GLU A 90 -27.42 2.14 8.48
N GLY A 91 -26.32 2.83 8.20
CA GLY A 91 -25.66 3.71 9.16
C GLY A 91 -24.82 4.79 8.51
N ASP A 92 -23.99 5.42 9.35
CA ASP A 92 -23.12 6.51 8.91
C ASP A 92 -21.97 6.00 8.05
N ILE A 93 -21.57 6.81 7.07
CA ILE A 93 -20.38 6.55 6.25
C ILE A 93 -19.14 6.85 7.09
N LYS A 94 -18.18 5.91 7.05
CA LYS A 94 -16.92 6.05 7.77
C LYS A 94 -15.85 6.70 6.88
N HIS A 95 -15.00 7.49 7.50
CA HIS A 95 -13.86 8.15 6.86
C HIS A 95 -12.56 7.75 7.55
N PRO A 96 -11.43 7.72 6.81
CA PRO A 96 -10.14 7.47 7.43
C PRO A 96 -9.73 8.56 8.41
#